data_b643eda8ef6ad578f2133e6732b7d2fc
#
_entry.id   b643eda8ef6ad578f2133e6732b7d2fc
#
_cell.length_a   1.000
_cell.length_b   1.000
_cell.length_c   1.000
_cell.angle_alpha   90.00
_cell.angle_beta   90.00
_cell.angle_gamma   90.00
#
_symmetry.space_group_name_H-M   'P 1'
#
loop_
_entity.id
_entity.type
_entity.pdbx_description
1 polymer ?
#
loop_
_entity_poly.entity_id
_entity_poly.type
_entity_poly.pdbx_seq_one_letter_code
_entity_poly.pdbx_strand_id
1 'polypeptide(L)'
;MTRNLGLGRGKVFPAKRASSLLNPLRRLIQSPTRTVERMALVRTDNVLEIGCGPGYFSRAIAAAVPEGSLVLFDLQLAMLELARQRLPTFANIYFTLGDASSLPFPDASFNAALLVLVLGEVPDQDRCMAEVARVLLHGGSVTFAESRRDSDFIPIGKLQALAEKHGLELSERRGPGWEYTARFRKSRLNSVT
;
A
#
# COMPACT_ATOMS: atom_id res chain seq x y z
N MET A 1 15.74 12.23 -15.92
CA MET A 1 14.91 11.41 -16.84
C MET A 1 13.46 11.66 -16.52
N THR A 2 12.75 12.44 -17.31
CA THR A 2 11.32 12.72 -17.15
C THR A 2 10.54 11.46 -17.56
N ARG A 3 10.02 10.72 -16.57
CA ARG A 3 9.09 9.62 -16.84
C ARG A 3 7.81 10.21 -17.43
N ASN A 4 7.38 9.68 -18.58
CA ASN A 4 6.11 10.05 -19.22
C ASN A 4 4.93 9.74 -18.29
N LEU A 5 4.36 10.77 -17.71
CA LEU A 5 3.18 10.73 -16.87
C LEU A 5 1.94 10.68 -17.77
N GLY A 6 1.32 9.55 -17.95
CA GLY A 6 0.12 9.43 -18.77
C GLY A 6 -0.71 8.19 -18.45
N LEU A 7 -2.03 8.26 -18.67
CA LEU A 7 -2.95 7.14 -18.53
C LEU A 7 -2.57 5.99 -19.50
N GLY A 8 -2.19 4.84 -18.96
CA GLY A 8 -1.82 3.64 -19.71
C GLY A 8 -0.98 2.71 -18.82
N ARG A 9 -0.94 1.41 -19.10
CA ARG A 9 -0.25 0.39 -18.29
C ARG A 9 1.17 0.82 -17.89
N GLY A 10 1.50 0.71 -16.59
CA GLY A 10 2.80 1.05 -16.04
C GLY A 10 3.08 2.55 -15.95
N LYS A 11 2.05 3.41 -15.88
CA LYS A 11 2.19 4.86 -15.78
C LYS A 11 1.64 5.37 -14.45
N VAL A 12 2.45 6.17 -13.77
CA VAL A 12 2.10 6.79 -12.49
C VAL A 12 0.91 7.73 -12.64
N PHE A 13 -0.05 7.63 -11.73
CA PHE A 13 -1.24 8.51 -11.72
C PHE A 13 -0.83 9.99 -11.57
N PRO A 14 -1.30 10.91 -12.45
CA PRO A 14 -0.85 12.30 -12.43
C PRO A 14 -1.34 13.05 -11.19
N ALA A 15 -0.45 13.72 -10.44
CA ALA A 15 -0.80 14.54 -9.27
C ALA A 15 -1.83 15.64 -9.58
N LYS A 16 -1.84 16.18 -10.80
CA LYS A 16 -2.85 17.16 -11.26
C LYS A 16 -4.28 16.64 -11.20
N ARG A 17 -4.49 15.32 -11.12
CA ARG A 17 -5.79 14.66 -10.98
C ARG A 17 -6.06 14.12 -9.58
N ALA A 18 -5.22 14.46 -8.59
CA ALA A 18 -5.33 13.98 -7.21
C ALA A 18 -6.73 14.22 -6.60
N SER A 19 -7.42 15.31 -6.98
CA SER A 19 -8.79 15.59 -6.56
C SER A 19 -9.79 14.49 -6.93
N SER A 20 -9.58 13.77 -8.04
CA SER A 20 -10.43 12.65 -8.43
C SER A 20 -10.29 11.46 -7.49
N LEU A 21 -9.10 11.27 -6.89
CA LEU A 21 -8.84 10.24 -5.88
C LEU A 21 -9.58 10.51 -4.56
N LEU A 22 -10.04 11.74 -4.35
CA LEU A 22 -10.75 12.21 -3.16
C LEU A 22 -12.27 12.21 -3.34
N ASN A 23 -12.78 11.80 -4.50
CA ASN A 23 -14.21 11.78 -4.77
C ASN A 23 -14.95 10.95 -3.70
N PRO A 24 -15.95 11.51 -2.99
CA PRO A 24 -16.69 10.82 -1.95
C PRO A 24 -17.44 9.57 -2.46
N LEU A 25 -17.81 9.51 -3.72
CA LEU A 25 -18.42 8.33 -4.34
C LEU A 25 -17.46 7.12 -4.37
N ARG A 26 -16.15 7.36 -4.31
CA ARG A 26 -15.14 6.31 -4.18
C ARG A 26 -15.33 5.48 -2.90
N ARG A 27 -15.90 6.07 -1.83
CA ARG A 27 -16.21 5.36 -0.57
C ARG A 27 -17.19 4.20 -0.75
N LEU A 28 -18.06 4.27 -1.76
CA LEU A 28 -19.01 3.20 -2.06
C LEU A 28 -18.31 1.98 -2.66
N ILE A 29 -17.18 2.19 -3.32
CA ILE A 29 -16.41 1.17 -4.03
C ILE A 29 -15.20 0.75 -3.18
N GLN A 30 -14.43 1.73 -2.70
CA GLN A 30 -13.22 1.53 -1.90
C GLN A 30 -13.35 2.28 -0.56
N SER A 31 -14.02 1.66 0.41
CA SER A 31 -14.18 2.22 1.75
C SER A 31 -12.87 2.15 2.53
N PRO A 32 -12.28 3.29 2.98
CA PRO A 32 -11.08 3.28 3.81
C PRO A 32 -11.25 2.43 5.08
N THR A 33 -12.38 2.58 5.77
CA THR A 33 -12.67 1.82 7.00
C THR A 33 -12.64 0.31 6.75
N ARG A 34 -13.35 -0.16 5.71
CA ARG A 34 -13.36 -1.60 5.37
C ARG A 34 -12.00 -2.12 4.94
N THR A 35 -11.20 -1.30 4.23
CA THR A 35 -9.85 -1.69 3.83
C THR A 35 -8.95 -1.83 5.05
N VAL A 36 -9.00 -0.87 5.98
CA VAL A 36 -8.21 -0.89 7.22
C VAL A 36 -8.62 -2.05 8.13
N GLU A 37 -9.92 -2.34 8.29
CA GLU A 37 -10.40 -3.52 9.00
C GLU A 37 -9.80 -4.82 8.46
N ARG A 38 -9.67 -4.93 7.13
CA ARG A 38 -9.07 -6.12 6.46
C ARG A 38 -7.57 -6.22 6.65
N MET A 39 -6.89 -5.13 7.01
CA MET A 39 -5.46 -5.16 7.36
C MET A 39 -5.23 -5.88 8.71
N ALA A 40 -6.26 -5.96 9.57
CA ALA A 40 -6.20 -6.56 10.91
C ALA A 40 -5.06 -5.96 11.77
N LEU A 41 -4.97 -4.63 11.78
CA LEU A 41 -3.98 -3.88 12.53
C LEU A 41 -4.21 -3.96 14.04
N VAL A 42 -3.13 -3.90 14.80
CA VAL A 42 -3.17 -3.63 16.24
C VAL A 42 -2.68 -2.20 16.51
N ARG A 43 -3.10 -1.65 17.66
CA ARG A 43 -2.90 -0.22 18.01
C ARG A 43 -1.45 0.24 17.98
N THR A 44 -0.51 -0.67 18.17
CA THR A 44 0.94 -0.42 18.25
C THR A 44 1.70 -0.71 16.95
N ASP A 45 1.00 -1.07 15.88
CA ASP A 45 1.66 -1.42 14.61
C ASP A 45 2.37 -0.22 13.97
N ASN A 46 3.55 -0.48 13.43
CA ASN A 46 4.23 0.40 12.49
C ASN A 46 3.78 0.01 11.08
N VAL A 47 3.13 0.94 10.39
CA VAL A 47 2.48 0.71 9.09
C VAL A 47 3.16 1.51 7.99
N LEU A 48 3.36 0.89 6.83
CA LEU A 48 3.84 1.55 5.61
C LEU A 48 2.70 1.59 4.57
N GLU A 49 2.26 2.78 4.19
CA GLU A 49 1.34 2.99 3.06
C GLU A 49 2.14 3.39 1.83
N ILE A 50 2.27 2.47 0.87
CA ILE A 50 3.02 2.67 -0.38
C ILE A 50 2.07 3.19 -1.46
N GLY A 51 2.43 4.33 -2.10
CA GLY A 51 1.57 5.03 -3.03
C GLY A 51 0.37 5.66 -2.33
N CYS A 52 0.61 6.37 -1.22
CA CYS A 52 -0.45 6.94 -0.39
C CYS A 52 -1.32 7.97 -1.13
N GLY A 53 -0.82 8.51 -2.25
CA GLY A 53 -1.49 9.58 -2.97
C GLY A 53 -1.79 10.77 -2.05
N PRO A 54 -2.99 11.40 -2.17
CA PRO A 54 -3.36 12.53 -1.32
C PRO A 54 -3.89 12.11 0.06
N GLY A 55 -3.55 10.91 0.56
CA GLY A 55 -3.90 10.45 1.90
C GLY A 55 -5.35 9.99 2.08
N TYR A 56 -5.92 9.30 1.08
CA TYR A 56 -7.32 8.85 1.16
C TYR A 56 -7.56 7.76 2.21
N PHE A 57 -6.65 6.80 2.35
CA PHE A 57 -6.71 5.73 3.36
C PHE A 57 -5.99 6.11 4.65
N SER A 58 -5.01 6.98 4.56
CA SER A 58 -4.04 7.31 5.61
C SER A 58 -4.68 7.74 6.92
N ARG A 59 -5.78 8.52 6.86
CA ARG A 59 -6.52 8.95 8.06
C ARG A 59 -7.08 7.77 8.86
N ALA A 60 -7.64 6.78 8.16
CA ALA A 60 -8.21 5.60 8.79
C ALA A 60 -7.12 4.71 9.40
N ILE A 61 -5.98 4.58 8.72
CA ILE A 61 -4.82 3.82 9.22
C ILE A 61 -4.25 4.50 10.46
N ALA A 62 -3.97 5.83 10.42
CA ALA A 62 -3.41 6.56 11.55
C ALA A 62 -4.30 6.48 12.81
N ALA A 63 -5.62 6.52 12.61
CA ALA A 63 -6.57 6.34 13.70
C ALA A 63 -6.61 4.91 14.26
N ALA A 64 -6.27 3.90 13.44
CA ALA A 64 -6.23 2.50 13.88
C ALA A 64 -4.96 2.16 14.67
N VAL A 65 -3.86 2.92 14.47
CA VAL A 65 -2.56 2.69 15.11
C VAL A 65 -2.10 3.89 15.97
N PRO A 66 -2.90 4.34 16.95
CA PRO A 66 -2.61 5.57 17.70
C PRO A 66 -1.38 5.46 18.61
N GLU A 67 -0.92 4.26 18.93
CA GLU A 67 0.27 3.95 19.74
C GLU A 67 1.45 3.48 18.87
N GLY A 68 1.21 3.28 17.58
CA GLY A 68 2.20 2.93 16.57
C GLY A 68 2.54 4.11 15.67
N SER A 69 2.94 3.81 14.44
CA SER A 69 3.29 4.82 13.44
C SER A 69 2.75 4.49 12.06
N LEU A 70 2.54 5.53 11.24
CA LEU A 70 2.20 5.41 9.83
C LEU A 70 3.21 6.18 8.99
N VAL A 71 3.91 5.49 8.11
CA VAL A 71 4.74 6.10 7.08
C VAL A 71 3.95 6.17 5.78
N LEU A 72 3.75 7.38 5.28
CA LEU A 72 3.19 7.68 3.97
C LEU A 72 4.33 7.76 2.97
N PHE A 73 4.34 6.84 2.02
CA PHE A 73 5.37 6.73 1.00
C PHE A 73 4.77 6.95 -0.38
N ASP A 74 5.35 7.85 -1.17
CA ASP A 74 4.90 8.12 -2.53
C ASP A 74 6.08 8.54 -3.42
N LEU A 75 5.96 8.25 -4.72
CA LEU A 75 6.93 8.67 -5.74
C LEU A 75 6.84 10.17 -6.03
N GLN A 76 5.68 10.79 -5.77
CA GLN A 76 5.39 12.17 -6.14
C GLN A 76 5.32 13.07 -4.90
N LEU A 77 6.24 14.05 -4.80
CA LEU A 77 6.24 15.04 -3.74
C LEU A 77 4.90 15.77 -3.60
N ALA A 78 4.27 16.12 -4.73
CA ALA A 78 2.97 16.80 -4.73
C ALA A 78 1.85 15.98 -4.06
N MET A 79 1.90 14.65 -4.12
CA MET A 79 0.95 13.78 -3.41
C MET A 79 1.17 13.84 -1.90
N LEU A 80 2.43 13.78 -1.46
CA LEU A 80 2.79 13.90 -0.04
C LEU A 80 2.43 15.27 0.55
N GLU A 81 2.60 16.35 -0.22
CA GLU A 81 2.18 17.70 0.18
C GLU A 81 0.67 17.79 0.38
N LEU A 82 -0.12 17.23 -0.55
CA LEU A 82 -1.57 17.15 -0.43
C LEU A 82 -1.99 16.31 0.79
N ALA A 83 -1.35 15.16 1.01
CA ALA A 83 -1.61 14.31 2.17
C ALA A 83 -1.30 15.07 3.48
N ARG A 84 -0.19 15.78 3.56
CA ARG A 84 0.21 16.59 4.73
C ARG A 84 -0.82 17.67 5.06
N GLN A 85 -1.33 18.37 4.06
CA GLN A 85 -2.39 19.38 4.24
C GLN A 85 -3.69 18.79 4.79
N ARG A 86 -3.99 17.53 4.46
CA ARG A 86 -5.23 16.85 4.86
C ARG A 86 -5.16 16.14 6.21
N LEU A 87 -3.97 15.92 6.73
CA LEU A 87 -3.70 15.12 7.92
C LEU A 87 -2.94 15.91 9.01
N PRO A 88 -3.28 17.20 9.28
CA PRO A 88 -2.46 18.04 10.18
C PRO A 88 -2.55 17.62 11.65
N THR A 89 -3.54 16.83 12.03
CA THR A 89 -3.86 16.50 13.43
C THR A 89 -3.24 15.19 13.93
N PHE A 90 -2.53 14.46 13.08
CA PHE A 90 -1.96 13.15 13.44
C PHE A 90 -0.46 13.28 13.72
N ALA A 91 -0.06 13.07 14.96
CA ALA A 91 1.34 13.13 15.38
C ALA A 91 2.14 11.87 15.03
N ASN A 92 1.45 10.77 14.73
CA ASN A 92 2.04 9.47 14.40
C ASN A 92 2.23 9.23 12.89
N ILE A 93 2.15 10.28 12.05
CA ILE A 93 2.33 10.19 10.60
C ILE A 93 3.68 10.78 10.18
N TYR A 94 4.40 10.01 9.35
CA TYR A 94 5.66 10.37 8.73
C TYR A 94 5.51 10.35 7.21
N PHE A 95 6.31 11.15 6.49
CA PHE A 95 6.22 11.29 5.03
C PHE A 95 7.58 11.01 4.41
N THR A 96 7.63 10.12 3.44
CA THR A 96 8.87 9.73 2.75
C THR A 96 8.65 9.70 1.24
N LEU A 97 9.49 10.41 0.51
CA LEU A 97 9.52 10.42 -0.96
C LEU A 97 10.43 9.32 -1.47
N GLY A 98 9.98 8.52 -2.44
CA GLY A 98 10.84 7.49 -3.02
C GLY A 98 10.16 6.58 -4.05
N ASP A 99 10.94 5.65 -4.60
CA ASP A 99 10.49 4.62 -5.54
C ASP A 99 10.23 3.31 -4.80
N ALA A 100 9.06 2.71 -4.99
CA ALA A 100 8.66 1.46 -4.35
C ALA A 100 9.57 0.27 -4.70
N SER A 101 10.33 0.38 -5.78
CA SER A 101 11.35 -0.61 -6.16
C SER A 101 12.67 -0.48 -5.37
N SER A 102 12.78 0.51 -4.45
CA SER A 102 13.95 0.74 -3.62
C SER A 102 13.54 1.51 -2.36
N LEU A 103 12.95 0.79 -1.40
CA LEU A 103 12.43 1.38 -0.17
C LEU A 103 13.59 1.79 0.77
N PRO A 104 13.65 3.06 1.22
CA PRO A 104 14.75 3.56 2.06
C PRO A 104 14.56 3.21 3.55
N PHE A 105 14.12 1.98 3.82
CA PHE A 105 13.88 1.51 5.18
C PHE A 105 14.73 0.26 5.45
N PRO A 106 15.16 0.05 6.71
CA PRO A 106 15.83 -1.18 7.09
C PRO A 106 14.95 -2.42 6.91
N ASP A 107 15.57 -3.59 6.89
CA ASP A 107 14.87 -4.87 6.93
C ASP A 107 14.00 -4.97 8.19
N ALA A 108 12.86 -5.65 8.09
CA ALA A 108 12.00 -5.95 9.23
C ALA A 108 11.62 -4.72 10.08
N SER A 109 11.19 -3.62 9.44
CA SER A 109 10.83 -2.34 10.08
C SER A 109 9.33 -2.17 10.32
N PHE A 110 8.48 -2.89 9.58
CA PHE A 110 7.03 -2.66 9.59
C PHE A 110 6.25 -3.92 9.95
N ASN A 111 5.20 -3.74 10.76
CA ASN A 111 4.24 -4.79 11.10
C ASN A 111 3.26 -5.04 9.93
N ALA A 112 2.89 -3.96 9.24
CA ALA A 112 1.95 -4.04 8.12
C ALA A 112 2.32 -3.06 7.00
N ALA A 113 1.93 -3.43 5.77
CA ALA A 113 1.98 -2.53 4.62
C ALA A 113 0.64 -2.51 3.87
N LEU A 114 0.37 -1.42 3.15
CA LEU A 114 -0.81 -1.26 2.30
C LEU A 114 -0.38 -0.73 0.92
N LEU A 115 -0.89 -1.37 -0.14
CA LEU A 115 -0.85 -0.87 -1.51
C LEU A 115 -2.27 -0.88 -2.09
N VAL A 116 -2.76 0.27 -2.55
CA VAL A 116 -4.09 0.39 -3.18
C VAL A 116 -3.94 0.89 -4.60
N LEU A 117 -4.12 0.02 -5.58
CA LEU A 117 -3.99 0.33 -7.02
C LEU A 117 -2.60 0.89 -7.37
N VAL A 118 -1.54 0.41 -6.73
CA VAL A 118 -0.17 0.93 -6.89
C VAL A 118 0.74 -0.04 -7.61
N LEU A 119 0.69 -1.34 -7.24
CA LEU A 119 1.66 -2.31 -7.75
C LEU A 119 1.62 -2.43 -9.28
N GLY A 120 0.44 -2.24 -9.91
CA GLY A 120 0.28 -2.23 -11.36
C GLY A 120 1.00 -1.07 -12.05
N GLU A 121 1.14 0.07 -11.38
CA GLU A 121 1.85 1.24 -11.89
C GLU A 121 3.38 1.12 -11.78
N VAL A 122 3.88 0.18 -10.94
CA VAL A 122 5.32 0.00 -10.73
C VAL A 122 5.93 -0.75 -11.92
N PRO A 123 6.95 -0.20 -12.58
CA PRO A 123 7.58 -0.85 -13.75
C PRO A 123 8.22 -2.20 -13.41
N ASP A 124 8.89 -2.31 -12.27
CA ASP A 124 9.51 -3.53 -11.75
C ASP A 124 8.70 -4.03 -10.55
N GLN A 125 7.61 -4.75 -10.83
CA GLN A 125 6.72 -5.32 -9.82
C GLN A 125 7.41 -6.37 -8.94
N ASP A 126 8.35 -7.12 -9.52
CA ASP A 126 9.11 -8.17 -8.82
C ASP A 126 10.00 -7.54 -7.75
N ARG A 127 10.75 -6.52 -8.11
CA ARG A 127 11.61 -5.78 -7.19
C ARG A 127 10.80 -5.05 -6.11
N CYS A 128 9.67 -4.45 -6.48
CA CYS A 128 8.77 -3.83 -5.50
C CYS A 128 8.28 -4.86 -4.47
N MET A 129 7.86 -6.05 -4.92
CA MET A 129 7.41 -7.11 -4.02
C MET A 129 8.54 -7.61 -3.11
N ALA A 130 9.76 -7.75 -3.64
CA ALA A 130 10.95 -8.09 -2.86
C ALA A 130 11.22 -7.06 -1.75
N GLU A 131 11.14 -5.76 -2.07
CA GLU A 131 11.32 -4.67 -1.11
C GLU A 131 10.23 -4.67 -0.04
N VAL A 132 8.95 -4.85 -0.44
CA VAL A 132 7.83 -5.00 0.51
C VAL A 132 8.09 -6.17 1.47
N ALA A 133 8.47 -7.33 0.93
CA ALA A 133 8.79 -8.48 1.76
C ALA A 133 9.98 -8.24 2.68
N ARG A 134 11.02 -7.54 2.21
CA ARG A 134 12.23 -7.21 2.98
C ARG A 134 11.89 -6.35 4.20
N VAL A 135 11.14 -5.26 3.99
CA VAL A 135 10.84 -4.29 5.06
C VAL A 135 9.80 -4.78 6.07
N LEU A 136 9.03 -5.82 5.75
CA LEU A 136 8.09 -6.42 6.69
C LEU A 136 8.81 -7.27 7.74
N LEU A 137 8.36 -7.17 8.98
CA LEU A 137 8.70 -8.08 10.06
C LEU A 137 8.29 -9.52 9.71
N HIS A 138 8.97 -10.52 10.27
CA HIS A 138 8.50 -11.90 10.24
C HIS A 138 7.13 -12.00 10.95
N GLY A 139 6.16 -12.60 10.28
CA GLY A 139 4.76 -12.60 10.72
C GLY A 139 4.00 -11.31 10.44
N GLY A 140 4.65 -10.28 9.93
CA GLY A 140 4.01 -9.08 9.40
C GLY A 140 3.21 -9.35 8.13
N SER A 141 2.42 -8.37 7.70
CA SER A 141 1.53 -8.58 6.56
C SER A 141 1.50 -7.40 5.58
N VAL A 142 1.24 -7.70 4.32
CA VAL A 142 0.90 -6.68 3.32
C VAL A 142 -0.51 -6.91 2.80
N THR A 143 -1.25 -5.82 2.65
CA THR A 143 -2.60 -5.81 2.08
C THR A 143 -2.57 -5.09 0.74
N PHE A 144 -3.12 -5.73 -0.29
CA PHE A 144 -3.36 -5.13 -1.60
C PHE A 144 -4.85 -4.93 -1.80
N ALA A 145 -5.23 -3.79 -2.37
CA ALA A 145 -6.59 -3.55 -2.84
C ALA A 145 -6.56 -3.23 -4.33
N GLU A 146 -7.26 -4.03 -5.11
CA GLU A 146 -7.24 -4.00 -6.57
C GLU A 146 -8.63 -3.87 -7.16
N SER A 147 -8.76 -3.19 -8.31
CA SER A 147 -10.02 -3.02 -9.03
C SER A 147 -9.81 -3.01 -10.54
N ARG A 148 -10.60 -3.78 -11.30
CA ARG A 148 -10.58 -3.79 -12.79
C ARG A 148 -11.02 -2.46 -13.43
N ARG A 149 -11.49 -1.52 -12.62
CA ARG A 149 -11.72 -0.14 -13.09
C ARG A 149 -10.41 0.63 -13.27
N ASP A 150 -9.34 0.13 -12.69
CA ASP A 150 -7.98 0.60 -12.92
C ASP A 150 -7.37 -0.09 -14.15
N SER A 151 -6.66 0.68 -15.00
CA SER A 151 -6.00 0.17 -16.21
C SER A 151 -4.88 -0.81 -15.90
N ASP A 152 -4.28 -0.67 -14.72
CA ASP A 152 -3.12 -1.42 -14.24
C ASP A 152 -3.49 -2.55 -13.27
N PHE A 153 -4.77 -2.93 -13.25
CA PHE A 153 -5.32 -4.01 -12.43
C PHE A 153 -4.49 -5.28 -12.52
N ILE A 154 -4.16 -5.85 -11.36
CA ILE A 154 -3.46 -7.12 -11.25
C ILE A 154 -4.47 -8.23 -10.87
N PRO A 155 -4.66 -9.26 -11.71
CA PRO A 155 -5.47 -10.43 -11.34
C PRO A 155 -4.89 -11.14 -10.12
N ILE A 156 -5.77 -11.63 -9.22
CA ILE A 156 -5.37 -12.24 -7.95
C ILE A 156 -4.37 -13.40 -8.12
N GLY A 157 -4.52 -14.24 -9.14
CA GLY A 157 -3.56 -15.33 -9.39
C GLY A 157 -2.16 -14.84 -9.74
N LYS A 158 -2.05 -13.72 -10.49
CA LYS A 158 -0.75 -13.09 -10.77
C LYS A 158 -0.15 -12.47 -9.52
N LEU A 159 -0.97 -11.77 -8.71
CA LEU A 159 -0.52 -11.17 -7.46
C LEU A 159 -0.03 -12.24 -6.48
N GLN A 160 -0.77 -13.35 -6.36
CA GLN A 160 -0.42 -14.44 -5.47
C GLN A 160 0.88 -15.11 -5.87
N ALA A 161 1.07 -15.46 -7.14
CA ALA A 161 2.31 -16.05 -7.63
C ALA A 161 3.52 -15.13 -7.40
N LEU A 162 3.33 -13.82 -7.59
CA LEU A 162 4.38 -12.83 -7.33
C LEU A 162 4.71 -12.72 -5.84
N ALA A 163 3.72 -12.72 -4.96
CA ALA A 163 3.90 -12.64 -3.52
C ALA A 163 4.60 -13.89 -2.95
N GLU A 164 4.16 -15.07 -3.38
CA GLU A 164 4.72 -16.37 -2.96
C GLU A 164 6.20 -16.50 -3.32
N LYS A 165 6.62 -15.99 -4.47
CA LYS A 165 8.03 -15.92 -4.88
C LYS A 165 8.92 -15.21 -3.85
N HIS A 166 8.35 -14.29 -3.07
CA HIS A 166 9.04 -13.48 -2.04
C HIS A 166 8.67 -13.88 -0.60
N GLY A 167 8.14 -15.10 -0.39
CA GLY A 167 7.83 -15.63 0.93
C GLY A 167 6.62 -14.97 1.61
N LEU A 168 5.70 -14.43 0.81
CA LEU A 168 4.45 -13.83 1.27
C LEU A 168 3.28 -14.77 0.92
N GLU A 169 2.64 -15.36 1.92
CA GLU A 169 1.56 -16.33 1.75
C GLU A 169 0.19 -15.66 1.87
N LEU A 170 -0.75 -15.99 0.97
CA LEU A 170 -2.10 -15.46 1.02
C LEU A 170 -2.80 -15.91 2.30
N SER A 171 -3.13 -14.97 3.18
CA SER A 171 -3.81 -15.24 4.46
C SER A 171 -5.30 -14.94 4.42
N GLU A 172 -5.71 -13.98 3.61
CA GLU A 172 -7.12 -13.60 3.48
C GLU A 172 -7.38 -12.93 2.14
N ARG A 173 -8.54 -13.22 1.55
CA ARG A 173 -9.06 -12.52 0.38
C ARG A 173 -10.52 -12.17 0.58
N ARG A 174 -10.92 -10.93 0.24
CA ARG A 174 -12.29 -10.44 0.26
C ARG A 174 -12.64 -9.76 -1.06
N GLY A 175 -13.86 -9.91 -1.46
CA GLY A 175 -14.39 -9.33 -2.70
C GLY A 175 -14.34 -10.26 -3.91
N PRO A 176 -15.03 -9.91 -4.99
CA PRO A 176 -15.05 -10.67 -6.25
C PRO A 176 -13.70 -10.55 -6.98
N GLY A 177 -13.48 -11.39 -8.01
CA GLY A 177 -12.21 -11.43 -8.75
C GLY A 177 -11.87 -10.16 -9.53
N TRP A 178 -12.83 -9.27 -9.75
CA TRP A 178 -12.64 -7.99 -10.45
C TRP A 178 -12.46 -6.78 -9.53
N GLU A 179 -12.71 -6.95 -8.22
CA GLU A 179 -12.48 -5.96 -7.18
C GLU A 179 -12.24 -6.70 -5.86
N TYR A 180 -11.02 -6.66 -5.36
CA TYR A 180 -10.66 -7.44 -4.19
C TYR A 180 -9.69 -6.71 -3.27
N THR A 181 -9.68 -7.17 -2.02
CA THR A 181 -8.60 -6.93 -1.06
C THR A 181 -7.97 -8.28 -0.73
N ALA A 182 -6.66 -8.37 -0.82
CA ALA A 182 -5.90 -9.58 -0.49
C ALA A 182 -4.81 -9.23 0.50
N ARG A 183 -4.77 -9.94 1.63
CA ARG A 183 -3.75 -9.83 2.65
C ARG A 183 -2.82 -11.03 2.57
N PHE A 184 -1.53 -10.75 2.47
CA PHE A 184 -0.46 -11.74 2.50
C PHE A 184 0.34 -11.58 3.79
N ARG A 185 0.83 -12.68 4.34
CA ARG A 185 1.63 -12.71 5.55
C ARG A 185 3.03 -13.21 5.23
N LYS A 186 4.04 -12.52 5.74
CA LYS A 186 5.42 -12.99 5.70
C LYS A 186 5.59 -14.16 6.65
N SER A 187 6.12 -15.27 6.16
CA SER A 187 6.35 -16.46 6.95
C SER A 187 7.16 -16.13 8.22
N ARG A 188 6.80 -16.75 9.35
CA ARG A 188 7.61 -16.67 10.56
C ARG A 188 8.92 -17.42 10.31
N LEU A 189 10.04 -16.93 10.83
CA LEU A 189 11.24 -17.76 10.93
C LEU A 189 10.83 -18.98 11.75
N ASN A 190 10.90 -20.18 11.16
CA ASN A 190 10.85 -21.39 11.96
C ASN A 190 12.03 -21.30 12.92
N SER A 191 11.77 -21.15 14.21
CA SER A 191 12.76 -21.38 15.23
C SER A 191 13.20 -22.83 15.05
N VAL A 192 14.37 -23.02 14.44
CA VAL A 192 15.03 -24.31 14.41
C VAL A 192 15.36 -24.61 15.88
N THR A 193 14.57 -25.48 16.49
CA THR A 193 14.84 -26.11 17.79
C THR A 193 16.02 -27.02 17.65
#